data_0bc244a7fdbf3434befdb0eb3b76af2f
#
_entry.id   0bc244a7fdbf3434befdb0eb3b76af2f
#
_cell.length_a   1.000
_cell.length_b   1.000
_cell.length_c   1.000
_cell.angle_alpha   90.00
_cell.angle_beta   90.00
_cell.angle_gamma   90.00
#
_symmetry.space_group_name_H-M   'P 1'
#
loop_
_entity.id
_entity.type
_entity.pdbx_description
1 polymer ?
#
loop_
_entity_poly.entity_id
_entity_poly.type
_entity_poly.pdbx_seq_one_letter_code
_entity_poly.pdbx_strand_id
1 'polypeptide(L)'
;RVLFRSEAEQIIPAGEVCEKCGASEWTKDTDIMDVWFDSGSTHAAVLEERPELRFPADMYMEGGDQFRGWFQSSLLTSVASKGCAPYKSVLCHGWVVDEQGKQMHKSAGNGVEPSEIIKDYGADIIRLWVASSDYTVDVRAGKNIFKQLSEAYRKIRNTARFILGNLDGFDPNTDCVADDQLQEIDRWALAALDDLMVNTSAGYAVYDFNKVYHAVYNFCVVAMSNFYLDVTKDRLYCTNGAGRKAAQTTMYKILVALDKIIAPILCFTSQEIWDFMPKTEGMNKYVVFEEMPKAGQYAADEAFKAKWAQLIAVRDEVKKVLEQARAEKVIGASLEAAVTLYCNDTVYSLLNSIPMDELADLMIVSQVELVKGEGGAASAVEGLGVAAAHATGEKCERCWKYSSSIGSHAAHPTLCARCASVVEA
;
A
#
# COMPACT_ATOMS: atom_id res chain seq x y z
N ARG A 1 -7.37 -37.71 24.57
CA ARG A 1 -8.68 -38.35 24.99
C ARG A 1 -8.67 -39.86 24.71
N VAL A 2 -8.01 -40.37 23.66
CA VAL A 2 -7.96 -41.82 23.35
C VAL A 2 -7.13 -42.52 24.42
N LEU A 3 -5.89 -42.06 24.70
CA LEU A 3 -5.00 -42.68 25.68
C LEU A 3 -5.59 -42.66 27.11
N PHE A 4 -6.28 -41.58 27.48
CA PHE A 4 -6.95 -41.50 28.79
C PHE A 4 -8.06 -42.52 28.97
N ARG A 5 -8.73 -42.92 27.88
CA ARG A 5 -9.82 -43.90 27.89
C ARG A 5 -9.34 -45.34 27.62
N SER A 6 -8.08 -45.53 27.23
CA SER A 6 -7.50 -46.86 26.94
C SER A 6 -7.15 -47.54 28.27
N GLU A 7 -7.29 -48.85 28.31
CA GLU A 7 -6.82 -49.66 29.42
C GLU A 7 -5.28 -49.75 29.38
N ALA A 8 -4.67 -50.00 30.56
CA ALA A 8 -3.21 -50.03 30.70
C ALA A 8 -2.54 -51.00 29.71
N GLU A 9 -3.16 -52.16 29.51
CA GLU A 9 -2.69 -53.20 28.57
C GLU A 9 -2.70 -52.79 27.11
N GLN A 10 -3.48 -51.76 26.73
CA GLN A 10 -3.52 -51.19 25.39
C GLN A 10 -2.43 -50.16 25.14
N ILE A 11 -1.83 -49.63 26.23
CA ILE A 11 -0.82 -48.55 26.15
C ILE A 11 0.58 -49.10 26.34
N ILE A 12 0.74 -50.08 27.24
CA ILE A 12 2.05 -50.64 27.59
C ILE A 12 2.37 -51.81 26.67
N PRO A 13 3.55 -51.83 26.03
CA PRO A 13 3.97 -52.96 25.18
C PRO A 13 3.95 -54.30 25.98
N ALA A 14 3.54 -55.36 25.31
CA ALA A 14 3.53 -56.67 25.92
C ALA A 14 4.95 -57.11 26.35
N GLY A 15 5.11 -57.50 27.59
CA GLY A 15 6.40 -57.94 28.16
C GLY A 15 7.26 -56.83 28.72
N GLU A 16 6.75 -55.60 28.79
CA GLU A 16 7.43 -54.46 29.46
C GLU A 16 7.57 -54.70 30.98
N VAL A 17 8.77 -54.51 31.49
CA VAL A 17 9.08 -54.63 32.89
C VAL A 17 9.78 -53.40 33.43
N CYS A 18 9.56 -53.09 34.69
CA CYS A 18 10.23 -51.94 35.32
C CYS A 18 11.74 -52.21 35.39
N GLU A 19 12.54 -51.36 34.79
CA GLU A 19 14.01 -51.47 34.78
C GLU A 19 14.63 -51.44 36.20
N LYS A 20 13.94 -50.83 37.18
CA LYS A 20 14.47 -50.68 38.53
C LYS A 20 14.11 -51.86 39.44
N CYS A 21 12.89 -52.40 39.34
CA CYS A 21 12.42 -53.43 40.25
C CYS A 21 11.97 -54.73 39.59
N GLY A 22 11.93 -54.79 38.25
CA GLY A 22 11.54 -55.98 37.47
C GLY A 22 10.05 -56.31 37.51
N ALA A 23 9.20 -55.45 38.09
CA ALA A 23 7.75 -55.67 38.13
C ALA A 23 7.16 -55.58 36.72
N SER A 24 6.19 -56.42 36.41
CA SER A 24 5.45 -56.50 35.16
C SER A 24 3.99 -56.09 35.29
N GLU A 25 3.58 -55.79 36.51
CA GLU A 25 2.22 -55.29 36.82
C GLU A 25 2.23 -53.79 36.86
N TRP A 26 1.31 -53.15 36.11
CA TRP A 26 1.21 -51.72 36.00
C TRP A 26 -0.17 -51.26 36.43
N THR A 27 -0.23 -50.18 37.18
CA THR A 27 -1.49 -49.53 37.55
C THR A 27 -1.59 -48.19 36.79
N LYS A 28 -2.69 -48.02 36.09
CA LYS A 28 -2.98 -46.76 35.41
C LYS A 28 -3.29 -45.69 36.44
N ASP A 29 -2.58 -44.57 36.37
CA ASP A 29 -2.90 -43.38 37.14
C ASP A 29 -4.21 -42.75 36.62
N THR A 30 -5.05 -42.25 37.54
CA THR A 30 -6.31 -41.61 37.21
C THR A 30 -6.20 -40.08 37.12
N ASP A 31 -5.06 -39.54 37.54
CA ASP A 31 -4.79 -38.11 37.39
C ASP A 31 -4.50 -37.76 35.92
N ILE A 32 -4.90 -36.57 35.53
CA ILE A 32 -4.60 -36.03 34.22
C ILE A 32 -3.29 -35.23 34.24
N MET A 33 -2.58 -35.24 33.13
CA MET A 33 -1.43 -34.35 32.97
C MET A 33 -1.84 -32.89 33.13
N ASP A 34 -0.94 -32.08 33.64
CA ASP A 34 -1.12 -30.62 33.69
C ASP A 34 -1.35 -30.07 32.26
N VAL A 35 -2.35 -29.23 32.12
CA VAL A 35 -2.73 -28.60 30.83
C VAL A 35 -1.57 -27.87 30.16
N TRP A 36 -0.69 -27.22 30.95
CA TRP A 36 0.49 -26.56 30.43
C TRP A 36 1.55 -27.52 29.91
N PHE A 37 1.63 -28.72 30.49
CA PHE A 37 2.50 -29.79 29.95
C PHE A 37 1.97 -30.26 28.59
N ASP A 38 0.68 -30.53 28.47
CA ASP A 38 0.06 -30.95 27.22
C ASP A 38 0.27 -29.92 26.12
N SER A 39 -0.03 -28.65 26.42
CA SER A 39 0.15 -27.55 25.47
C SER A 39 1.64 -27.31 25.16
N GLY A 40 2.51 -27.42 26.16
CA GLY A 40 3.96 -27.27 25.99
C GLY A 40 4.59 -28.34 25.12
N SER A 41 3.98 -29.53 25.05
CA SER A 41 4.47 -30.68 24.25
C SER A 41 4.01 -30.66 22.80
N THR A 42 3.29 -29.64 22.34
CA THR A 42 2.78 -29.53 20.97
C THR A 42 3.88 -29.55 19.91
N HIS A 43 5.09 -29.12 20.22
CA HIS A 43 6.22 -29.23 19.32
C HIS A 43 6.52 -30.69 18.93
N ALA A 44 6.42 -31.63 19.88
CA ALA A 44 6.58 -33.05 19.61
C ALA A 44 5.33 -33.65 18.96
N ALA A 45 4.14 -33.38 19.53
CA ALA A 45 2.88 -33.99 19.09
C ALA A 45 2.36 -33.45 17.74
N VAL A 46 2.85 -32.31 17.27
CA VAL A 46 2.37 -31.67 16.04
C VAL A 46 3.50 -31.44 15.04
N LEU A 47 4.57 -30.70 15.44
CA LEU A 47 5.60 -30.32 14.46
C LEU A 47 6.43 -31.49 13.96
N GLU A 48 6.68 -32.49 14.81
CA GLU A 48 7.46 -33.68 14.45
C GLU A 48 6.61 -34.76 13.79
N GLU A 49 5.32 -34.85 14.14
CA GLU A 49 4.42 -35.88 13.62
C GLU A 49 3.88 -35.57 12.23
N ARG A 50 3.87 -34.30 11.82
CA ARG A 50 3.33 -33.87 10.53
C ARG A 50 4.45 -33.62 9.53
N PRO A 51 4.51 -34.36 8.43
CA PRO A 51 5.59 -34.26 7.45
C PRO A 51 5.63 -32.89 6.71
N GLU A 52 4.49 -32.18 6.66
CA GLU A 52 4.39 -30.83 6.08
C GLU A 52 4.90 -29.72 7.00
N LEU A 53 5.13 -30.04 8.27
CA LEU A 53 5.65 -29.10 9.27
C LEU A 53 7.12 -29.39 9.57
N ARG A 54 7.74 -28.51 10.37
CA ARG A 54 9.14 -28.66 10.76
C ARG A 54 9.37 -28.29 12.23
N PHE A 55 10.35 -28.95 12.80
CA PHE A 55 10.90 -28.62 14.13
C PHE A 55 12.35 -28.10 13.99
N PRO A 56 12.76 -27.04 14.70
CA PRO A 56 11.94 -26.09 15.47
C PRO A 56 10.99 -25.27 14.60
N ALA A 57 9.91 -24.73 15.18
CA ALA A 57 9.03 -23.75 14.50
C ALA A 57 9.82 -22.51 14.11
N ASP A 58 9.42 -21.86 13.03
CA ASP A 58 10.08 -20.61 12.63
C ASP A 58 9.76 -19.48 13.59
N MET A 59 8.51 -19.44 14.11
CA MET A 59 8.05 -18.41 15.00
C MET A 59 7.00 -18.95 15.98
N TYR A 60 7.11 -18.53 17.24
CA TYR A 60 6.05 -18.55 18.23
C TYR A 60 5.51 -17.14 18.42
N MET A 61 4.18 -16.99 18.45
CA MET A 61 3.52 -15.69 18.55
C MET A 61 2.41 -15.73 19.61
N GLU A 62 2.55 -14.95 20.66
CA GLU A 62 1.58 -14.84 21.77
C GLU A 62 1.79 -13.52 22.54
N GLY A 63 0.91 -13.26 23.49
CA GLY A 63 1.07 -12.18 24.46
C GLY A 63 2.18 -12.42 25.48
N GLY A 64 2.63 -11.36 26.14
CA GLY A 64 3.71 -11.41 27.12
C GLY A 64 3.38 -12.21 28.39
N ASP A 65 2.08 -12.47 28.69
CA ASP A 65 1.66 -13.36 29.78
C ASP A 65 2.12 -14.81 29.57
N GLN A 66 2.33 -15.23 28.32
CA GLN A 66 2.79 -16.57 27.98
C GLN A 66 4.27 -16.84 28.34
N PHE A 67 5.02 -15.83 28.81
CA PHE A 67 6.31 -16.06 29.44
C PHE A 67 6.22 -16.96 30.70
N ARG A 68 5.07 -16.98 31.36
CA ARG A 68 4.76 -17.90 32.45
C ARG A 68 3.66 -18.92 32.09
N GLY A 69 3.47 -19.17 30.80
CA GLY A 69 2.49 -20.10 30.28
C GLY A 69 3.11 -20.97 29.20
N TRP A 70 2.54 -20.91 28.01
CA TRP A 70 2.92 -21.77 26.87
C TRP A 70 4.38 -21.60 26.44
N PHE A 71 4.93 -20.39 26.40
CA PHE A 71 6.34 -20.20 26.06
C PHE A 71 7.27 -20.92 27.04
N GLN A 72 6.98 -20.84 28.34
CA GLN A 72 7.78 -21.49 29.40
C GLN A 72 7.69 -23.00 29.31
N SER A 73 6.47 -23.55 29.31
CA SER A 73 6.26 -25.01 29.28
C SER A 73 6.82 -25.63 27.99
N SER A 74 6.63 -24.98 26.86
CA SER A 74 7.15 -25.45 25.58
C SER A 74 8.68 -25.41 25.53
N LEU A 75 9.29 -24.34 26.02
CA LEU A 75 10.74 -24.23 26.11
C LEU A 75 11.34 -25.32 27.01
N LEU A 76 10.79 -25.49 28.22
CA LEU A 76 11.32 -26.46 29.19
C LEU A 76 11.19 -27.89 28.73
N THR A 77 10.03 -28.29 28.18
CA THR A 77 9.83 -29.64 27.63
C THR A 77 10.72 -29.93 26.45
N SER A 78 10.92 -28.96 25.55
CA SER A 78 11.78 -29.10 24.38
C SER A 78 13.25 -29.19 24.78
N VAL A 79 13.73 -28.30 25.64
CA VAL A 79 15.13 -28.30 26.09
C VAL A 79 15.43 -29.60 26.85
N ALA A 80 14.52 -30.08 27.69
CA ALA A 80 14.70 -31.33 28.43
C ALA A 80 14.75 -32.57 27.52
N SER A 81 13.95 -32.61 26.47
CA SER A 81 13.85 -33.76 25.57
C SER A 81 14.74 -33.71 24.33
N LYS A 82 15.02 -32.50 23.81
CA LYS A 82 15.71 -32.27 22.55
C LYS A 82 17.03 -31.46 22.67
N GLY A 83 17.28 -30.84 23.81
CA GLY A 83 18.47 -30.00 24.03
C GLY A 83 18.42 -28.63 23.34
N CYS A 84 17.31 -28.24 22.73
CA CYS A 84 17.15 -26.94 22.04
C CYS A 84 15.74 -26.35 22.23
N ALA A 85 15.61 -25.05 21.93
CA ALA A 85 14.32 -24.36 21.93
C ALA A 85 13.42 -24.91 20.80
N PRO A 86 12.07 -24.96 21.00
CA PRO A 86 11.13 -25.44 19.99
C PRO A 86 10.83 -24.40 18.90
N TYR A 87 11.46 -23.24 18.93
CA TYR A 87 11.26 -22.13 18.02
C TYR A 87 12.59 -21.44 17.68
N LYS A 88 12.63 -20.77 16.53
CA LYS A 88 13.76 -19.94 16.09
C LYS A 88 13.59 -18.48 16.52
N SER A 89 12.34 -17.99 16.54
CA SER A 89 12.00 -16.64 16.94
C SER A 89 10.72 -16.59 17.76
N VAL A 90 10.58 -15.53 18.55
CA VAL A 90 9.37 -15.24 19.33
C VAL A 90 8.91 -13.84 19.00
N LEU A 91 7.62 -13.70 18.69
CA LEU A 91 6.97 -12.42 18.54
C LEU A 91 5.96 -12.26 19.68
N CYS A 92 6.17 -11.25 20.55
CA CYS A 92 5.25 -10.92 21.61
C CYS A 92 4.42 -9.70 21.24
N HIS A 93 3.13 -9.75 21.54
CA HIS A 93 2.21 -8.63 21.37
C HIS A 93 1.63 -8.16 22.71
N GLY A 94 1.14 -6.91 22.72
CA GLY A 94 0.40 -6.33 23.84
C GLY A 94 -1.07 -6.80 23.86
N TRP A 95 -1.86 -6.16 24.71
CA TRP A 95 -3.28 -6.44 24.88
C TRP A 95 -4.15 -5.52 24.01
N VAL A 96 -5.33 -6.02 23.66
CA VAL A 96 -6.37 -5.16 23.12
C VAL A 96 -7.14 -4.53 24.27
N VAL A 97 -7.16 -3.19 24.30
CA VAL A 97 -7.83 -2.39 25.32
C VAL A 97 -8.92 -1.52 24.69
N ASP A 98 -9.85 -1.03 25.50
CA ASP A 98 -10.89 -0.12 25.03
C ASP A 98 -10.33 1.26 24.62
N GLU A 99 -11.18 2.15 24.10
CA GLU A 99 -10.76 3.50 23.64
C GLU A 99 -10.12 4.33 24.76
N GLN A 100 -10.43 4.03 26.04
CA GLN A 100 -9.88 4.69 27.22
C GLN A 100 -8.60 4.01 27.74
N GLY A 101 -8.16 2.90 27.12
CA GLY A 101 -6.98 2.16 27.54
C GLY A 101 -7.23 1.19 28.72
N LYS A 102 -8.48 0.83 29.00
CA LYS A 102 -8.83 -0.15 30.02
C LYS A 102 -8.94 -1.54 29.41
N GLN A 103 -8.56 -2.56 30.18
CA GLN A 103 -8.75 -3.96 29.78
C GLN A 103 -10.22 -4.25 29.49
N MET A 104 -10.47 -5.04 28.45
CA MET A 104 -11.80 -5.45 28.06
C MET A 104 -12.27 -6.63 28.90
N HIS A 105 -13.44 -6.50 29.52
CA HIS A 105 -14.07 -7.55 30.29
C HIS A 105 -15.54 -7.68 29.87
N LYS A 106 -16.03 -8.92 29.76
CA LYS A 106 -17.45 -9.19 29.47
C LYS A 106 -18.39 -8.54 30.49
N SER A 107 -18.00 -8.55 31.78
CA SER A 107 -18.78 -7.93 32.85
C SER A 107 -18.82 -6.40 32.80
N ALA A 108 -17.83 -5.76 32.19
CA ALA A 108 -17.78 -4.31 31.99
C ALA A 108 -18.52 -3.84 30.74
N GLY A 109 -18.87 -4.74 29.83
CA GLY A 109 -19.54 -4.41 28.57
C GLY A 109 -18.73 -3.54 27.62
N ASN A 110 -17.41 -3.44 27.84
CA ASN A 110 -16.50 -2.62 27.06
C ASN A 110 -15.75 -3.43 25.96
N GLY A 111 -16.14 -4.68 25.74
CA GLY A 111 -15.57 -5.52 24.69
C GLY A 111 -16.00 -5.10 23.30
N VAL A 112 -15.12 -5.26 22.33
CA VAL A 112 -15.40 -5.12 20.90
C VAL A 112 -15.44 -6.51 20.28
N GLU A 113 -16.61 -6.94 19.82
CA GLU A 113 -16.76 -8.24 19.16
C GLU A 113 -16.32 -8.14 17.69
N PRO A 114 -15.33 -8.94 17.25
CA PRO A 114 -14.86 -8.91 15.85
C PRO A 114 -15.96 -9.12 14.84
N SER A 115 -16.98 -9.95 15.14
CA SER A 115 -18.12 -10.22 14.28
C SER A 115 -18.96 -8.97 13.96
N GLU A 116 -19.10 -8.04 14.91
CA GLU A 116 -19.80 -6.77 14.70
C GLU A 116 -18.99 -5.87 13.74
N ILE A 117 -17.68 -5.80 13.94
CA ILE A 117 -16.80 -5.01 13.07
C ILE A 117 -16.78 -5.58 11.64
N ILE A 118 -16.71 -6.91 11.51
CA ILE A 118 -16.78 -7.58 10.20
C ILE A 118 -18.10 -7.26 9.49
N LYS A 119 -19.21 -7.27 10.22
CA LYS A 119 -20.53 -6.95 9.67
C LYS A 119 -20.62 -5.51 9.18
N ASP A 120 -20.08 -4.56 9.94
CA ASP A 120 -20.23 -3.13 9.66
C ASP A 120 -19.17 -2.61 8.66
N TYR A 121 -17.96 -3.16 8.67
CA TYR A 121 -16.81 -2.62 7.94
C TYR A 121 -16.09 -3.66 7.04
N GLY A 122 -16.32 -4.94 7.25
CA GLY A 122 -15.60 -6.03 6.58
C GLY A 122 -14.33 -6.47 7.32
N ALA A 123 -13.85 -7.69 7.00
CA ALA A 123 -12.72 -8.31 7.68
C ALA A 123 -11.38 -7.56 7.44
N ASP A 124 -11.22 -6.97 6.27
CA ASP A 124 -9.99 -6.23 5.92
C ASP A 124 -9.77 -5.01 6.81
N ILE A 125 -10.83 -4.42 7.39
CA ILE A 125 -10.67 -3.30 8.32
C ILE A 125 -10.05 -3.75 9.65
N ILE A 126 -10.40 -4.94 10.16
CA ILE A 126 -9.74 -5.49 11.36
C ILE A 126 -8.27 -5.77 11.07
N ARG A 127 -7.98 -6.38 9.92
CA ARG A 127 -6.60 -6.67 9.50
C ARG A 127 -5.78 -5.39 9.33
N LEU A 128 -6.37 -4.37 8.73
CA LEU A 128 -5.74 -3.06 8.57
C LEU A 128 -5.52 -2.36 9.91
N TRP A 129 -6.46 -2.49 10.85
CA TRP A 129 -6.32 -1.96 12.20
C TRP A 129 -5.12 -2.56 12.93
N VAL A 130 -4.98 -3.88 12.91
CA VAL A 130 -3.80 -4.54 13.49
C VAL A 130 -2.52 -4.05 12.81
N ALA A 131 -2.49 -4.01 11.47
CA ALA A 131 -1.32 -3.57 10.71
C ALA A 131 -0.99 -2.08 10.92
N SER A 132 -1.98 -1.23 11.17
CA SER A 132 -1.78 0.21 11.41
C SER A 132 -1.35 0.55 12.83
N SER A 133 -1.33 -0.44 13.72
CA SER A 133 -1.02 -0.26 15.14
C SER A 133 0.38 -0.79 15.47
N ASP A 134 1.00 -0.22 16.49
CA ASP A 134 2.14 -0.86 17.13
C ASP A 134 1.64 -1.96 18.09
N TYR A 135 1.63 -3.19 17.58
CA TYR A 135 1.14 -4.35 18.33
C TYR A 135 2.09 -4.80 19.45
N THR A 136 3.30 -4.27 19.53
CA THR A 136 4.25 -4.60 20.61
C THR A 136 3.84 -4.00 21.96
N VAL A 137 2.93 -3.05 21.95
CA VAL A 137 2.30 -2.41 23.11
C VAL A 137 0.78 -2.64 23.08
N ASP A 138 0.08 -2.20 24.13
CA ASP A 138 -1.38 -2.30 24.21
C ASP A 138 -2.06 -1.48 23.10
N VAL A 139 -2.96 -2.12 22.37
CA VAL A 139 -3.64 -1.55 21.20
C VAL A 139 -5.09 -1.22 21.55
N ARG A 140 -5.47 0.03 21.31
CA ARG A 140 -6.85 0.48 21.54
C ARG A 140 -7.77 0.05 20.41
N ALA A 141 -8.96 -0.43 20.78
CA ALA A 141 -10.05 -0.76 19.88
C ALA A 141 -11.32 0.01 20.23
N GLY A 142 -12.04 0.49 19.22
CA GLY A 142 -13.30 1.18 19.40
C GLY A 142 -13.90 1.69 18.10
N LYS A 143 -15.19 2.03 18.14
CA LYS A 143 -15.96 2.40 16.92
C LYS A 143 -15.38 3.59 16.17
N ASN A 144 -14.85 4.60 16.89
CA ASN A 144 -14.26 5.77 16.26
C ASN A 144 -12.96 5.42 15.53
N ILE A 145 -12.15 4.52 16.09
CA ILE A 145 -10.89 4.06 15.47
C ILE A 145 -11.21 3.33 14.15
N PHE A 146 -12.15 2.39 14.15
CA PHE A 146 -12.54 1.67 12.94
C PHE A 146 -13.16 2.59 11.88
N LYS A 147 -13.94 3.60 12.30
CA LYS A 147 -14.49 4.59 11.39
C LYS A 147 -13.39 5.41 10.71
N GLN A 148 -12.41 5.91 11.45
CA GLN A 148 -11.28 6.65 10.87
C GLN A 148 -10.45 5.77 9.95
N LEU A 149 -10.23 4.53 10.34
CA LEU A 149 -9.47 3.59 9.53
C LEU A 149 -10.21 3.22 8.23
N SER A 150 -11.54 3.16 8.26
CA SER A 150 -12.33 2.93 7.04
C SER A 150 -12.15 4.05 6.01
N GLU A 151 -11.91 5.29 6.43
CA GLU A 151 -11.56 6.39 5.51
C GLU A 151 -10.17 6.21 4.89
N ALA A 152 -9.18 5.76 5.67
CA ALA A 152 -7.86 5.43 5.14
C ALA A 152 -7.92 4.26 4.15
N TYR A 153 -8.65 3.20 4.49
CA TYR A 153 -8.92 2.08 3.60
C TYR A 153 -9.55 2.53 2.27
N ARG A 154 -10.59 3.40 2.34
CA ARG A 154 -11.25 3.91 1.13
C ARG A 154 -10.28 4.64 0.21
N LYS A 155 -9.31 5.38 0.74
CA LYS A 155 -8.29 6.07 -0.07
C LYS A 155 -7.41 5.08 -0.82
N ILE A 156 -6.94 4.02 -0.15
CA ILE A 156 -6.15 2.95 -0.78
C ILE A 156 -6.98 2.27 -1.87
N ARG A 157 -8.21 1.84 -1.55
CA ARG A 157 -9.11 1.18 -2.49
C ARG A 157 -9.47 2.07 -3.68
N ASN A 158 -9.70 3.36 -3.47
CA ASN A 158 -10.02 4.32 -4.53
C ASN A 158 -8.85 4.53 -5.49
N THR A 159 -7.60 4.50 -5.01
CA THR A 159 -6.40 4.54 -5.86
C THR A 159 -6.40 3.34 -6.82
N ALA A 160 -6.57 2.13 -6.30
CA ALA A 160 -6.64 0.92 -7.12
C ALA A 160 -7.83 0.97 -8.11
N ARG A 161 -9.02 1.38 -7.64
CA ARG A 161 -10.22 1.52 -8.48
C ARG A 161 -10.01 2.53 -9.61
N PHE A 162 -9.37 3.66 -9.35
CA PHE A 162 -9.06 4.65 -10.38
C PHE A 162 -8.15 4.06 -11.45
N ILE A 163 -7.10 3.35 -11.03
CA ILE A 163 -6.18 2.71 -11.96
C ILE A 163 -6.91 1.64 -12.78
N LEU A 164 -7.66 0.73 -12.15
CA LEU A 164 -8.45 -0.30 -12.84
C LEU A 164 -9.37 0.30 -13.90
N GLY A 165 -10.10 1.37 -13.56
CA GLY A 165 -11.01 2.03 -14.50
C GLY A 165 -10.29 2.66 -15.70
N ASN A 166 -9.00 3.01 -15.56
CA ASN A 166 -8.18 3.55 -16.66
C ASN A 166 -7.41 2.47 -17.43
N LEU A 167 -7.46 1.22 -16.99
CA LEU A 167 -6.92 0.05 -17.70
C LEU A 167 -8.00 -0.67 -18.54
N ASP A 168 -9.20 -0.13 -18.62
CA ASP A 168 -10.24 -0.69 -19.49
C ASP A 168 -9.77 -0.67 -20.96
N GLY A 169 -9.85 -1.84 -21.60
CA GLY A 169 -9.34 -2.05 -22.96
C GLY A 169 -7.81 -2.08 -23.13
N PHE A 170 -7.05 -2.08 -22.02
CA PHE A 170 -5.60 -2.23 -22.04
C PHE A 170 -5.21 -3.71 -21.88
N ASP A 171 -4.50 -4.25 -22.87
CA ASP A 171 -3.91 -5.59 -22.83
C ASP A 171 -2.41 -5.49 -22.47
N PRO A 172 -1.99 -5.91 -21.27
CA PRO A 172 -0.58 -5.80 -20.88
C PRO A 172 0.37 -6.65 -21.73
N ASN A 173 -0.13 -7.62 -22.50
CA ASN A 173 0.70 -8.44 -23.39
C ASN A 173 1.06 -7.74 -24.69
N THR A 174 0.27 -6.77 -25.13
CA THR A 174 0.43 -6.09 -26.43
C THR A 174 0.57 -4.58 -26.32
N ASP A 175 0.03 -3.95 -25.27
CA ASP A 175 -0.05 -2.50 -25.14
C ASP A 175 1.03 -1.89 -24.25
N CYS A 176 1.76 -2.72 -23.48
CA CYS A 176 2.88 -2.22 -22.69
C CYS A 176 3.96 -1.61 -23.59
N VAL A 177 4.35 -0.39 -23.26
CA VAL A 177 5.45 0.29 -23.94
C VAL A 177 6.77 0.04 -23.22
N ALA A 178 7.89 0.18 -23.96
CA ALA A 178 9.22 0.07 -23.39
C ALA A 178 9.55 1.27 -22.47
N ASP A 179 10.49 1.09 -21.56
CA ASP A 179 10.79 2.09 -20.51
C ASP A 179 11.36 3.41 -21.08
N ASP A 180 12.00 3.37 -22.26
CA ASP A 180 12.48 4.55 -22.98
C ASP A 180 11.35 5.38 -23.62
N GLN A 181 10.16 4.80 -23.76
CA GLN A 181 8.96 5.48 -24.26
C GLN A 181 8.11 6.11 -23.14
N LEU A 182 8.48 5.88 -21.87
CA LEU A 182 7.82 6.49 -20.72
C LEU A 182 8.20 7.97 -20.62
N GLN A 183 7.21 8.81 -20.32
CA GLN A 183 7.48 10.20 -19.97
C GLN A 183 8.23 10.29 -18.63
N GLU A 184 8.87 11.42 -18.38
CA GLU A 184 9.69 11.59 -17.18
C GLU A 184 8.86 11.46 -15.88
N ILE A 185 7.60 11.93 -15.90
CA ILE A 185 6.66 11.76 -14.78
C ILE A 185 6.27 10.30 -14.55
N ASP A 186 6.21 9.47 -15.59
CA ASP A 186 5.95 8.03 -15.48
C ASP A 186 7.13 7.33 -14.76
N ARG A 187 8.35 7.69 -15.17
CA ARG A 187 9.58 7.20 -14.51
C ARG A 187 9.67 7.64 -13.05
N TRP A 188 9.21 8.88 -12.75
CA TRP A 188 9.09 9.33 -11.37
C TRP A 188 8.10 8.48 -10.57
N ALA A 189 6.94 8.17 -11.14
CA ALA A 189 5.94 7.34 -10.45
C ALA A 189 6.44 5.92 -10.20
N LEU A 190 7.19 5.34 -11.14
CA LEU A 190 7.85 4.05 -10.95
C LEU A 190 8.98 4.11 -9.92
N ALA A 191 9.75 5.20 -9.86
CA ALA A 191 10.76 5.41 -8.82
C ALA A 191 10.11 5.52 -7.43
N ALA A 192 8.97 6.20 -7.31
CA ALA A 192 8.20 6.25 -6.07
C ALA A 192 7.64 4.87 -5.68
N LEU A 193 7.27 4.04 -6.65
CA LEU A 193 6.90 2.64 -6.43
C LEU A 193 8.10 1.83 -5.93
N ASP A 194 9.29 2.03 -6.46
CA ASP A 194 10.51 1.34 -6.01
C ASP A 194 10.82 1.68 -4.56
N ASP A 195 10.73 2.95 -4.18
CA ASP A 195 10.87 3.39 -2.79
C ASP A 195 9.79 2.75 -1.87
N LEU A 196 8.57 2.58 -2.36
CA LEU A 196 7.52 1.83 -1.64
C LEU A 196 7.92 0.37 -1.44
N MET A 197 8.42 -0.31 -2.49
CA MET A 197 8.86 -1.71 -2.42
C MET A 197 10.01 -1.90 -1.42
N VAL A 198 11.00 -1.00 -1.40
CA VAL A 198 12.09 -0.99 -0.41
C VAL A 198 11.54 -0.89 1.01
N ASN A 199 10.70 0.11 1.27
CA ASN A 199 10.17 0.38 2.60
C ASN A 199 9.26 -0.73 3.12
N THR A 200 8.39 -1.27 2.25
CA THR A 200 7.46 -2.33 2.64
C THR A 200 8.18 -3.67 2.83
N SER A 201 9.14 -4.01 1.98
CA SER A 201 9.96 -5.21 2.14
C SER A 201 10.75 -5.17 3.46
N ALA A 202 11.36 -4.03 3.79
CA ALA A 202 12.05 -3.85 5.07
C ALA A 202 11.10 -3.95 6.26
N GLY A 203 9.88 -3.40 6.16
CA GLY A 203 8.85 -3.51 7.21
C GLY A 203 8.39 -4.96 7.42
N TYR A 204 8.06 -5.66 6.35
CA TYR A 204 7.66 -7.08 6.43
C TYR A 204 8.75 -7.97 6.99
N ALA A 205 10.02 -7.73 6.63
CA ALA A 205 11.16 -8.54 7.10
C ALA A 205 11.35 -8.54 8.62
N VAL A 206 10.90 -7.47 9.29
CA VAL A 206 10.99 -7.30 10.75
C VAL A 206 9.63 -7.27 11.45
N TYR A 207 8.57 -7.62 10.72
CA TYR A 207 7.19 -7.61 11.21
C TYR A 207 6.68 -6.23 11.67
N ASP A 208 7.27 -5.15 11.16
CA ASP A 208 6.81 -3.77 11.39
C ASP A 208 5.70 -3.41 10.38
N PHE A 209 4.49 -3.92 10.63
CA PHE A 209 3.35 -3.70 9.76
C PHE A 209 2.86 -2.25 9.76
N ASN A 210 3.11 -1.52 10.85
CA ASN A 210 2.79 -0.09 10.95
C ASN A 210 3.56 0.72 9.91
N LYS A 211 4.85 0.43 9.74
CA LYS A 211 5.69 1.00 8.67
C LYS A 211 5.12 0.68 7.29
N VAL A 212 4.70 -0.57 7.06
CA VAL A 212 4.08 -0.99 5.79
C VAL A 212 2.81 -0.20 5.53
N TYR A 213 1.91 -0.12 6.51
CA TYR A 213 0.66 0.64 6.40
C TYR A 213 0.91 2.11 6.03
N HIS A 214 1.79 2.79 6.74
CA HIS A 214 2.09 4.20 6.47
C HIS A 214 2.73 4.41 5.10
N ALA A 215 3.64 3.53 4.68
CA ALA A 215 4.25 3.60 3.36
C ALA A 215 3.20 3.46 2.25
N VAL A 216 2.32 2.46 2.34
CA VAL A 216 1.22 2.23 1.38
C VAL A 216 0.24 3.40 1.37
N TYR A 217 -0.19 3.86 2.54
CA TYR A 217 -1.13 4.98 2.64
C TYR A 217 -0.57 6.25 2.02
N ASN A 218 0.66 6.62 2.35
CA ASN A 218 1.31 7.80 1.81
C ASN A 218 1.52 7.69 0.29
N PHE A 219 1.94 6.54 -0.19
CA PHE A 219 2.06 6.29 -1.63
C PHE A 219 0.72 6.49 -2.35
N CYS A 220 -0.35 5.86 -1.87
CA CYS A 220 -1.67 5.96 -2.49
C CYS A 220 -2.23 7.38 -2.46
N VAL A 221 -2.06 8.10 -1.34
CA VAL A 221 -2.65 9.43 -1.15
C VAL A 221 -1.78 10.53 -1.75
N VAL A 222 -0.49 10.56 -1.39
CA VAL A 222 0.39 11.68 -1.75
C VAL A 222 0.95 11.50 -3.15
N ALA A 223 1.65 10.39 -3.40
CA ALA A 223 2.32 10.17 -4.68
C ALA A 223 1.31 9.91 -5.80
N MET A 224 0.31 9.05 -5.57
CA MET A 224 -0.65 8.67 -6.60
C MET A 224 -1.81 9.65 -6.71
N SER A 225 -2.72 9.67 -5.74
CA SER A 225 -4.00 10.40 -5.89
C SER A 225 -3.84 11.91 -5.98
N ASN A 226 -2.96 12.51 -5.17
CA ASN A 226 -2.77 13.97 -5.14
C ASN A 226 -1.78 14.48 -6.20
N PHE A 227 -1.06 13.58 -6.87
CA PHE A 227 -0.06 13.99 -7.83
C PHE A 227 -0.16 13.21 -9.14
N TYR A 228 0.43 12.01 -9.25
CA TYR A 228 0.59 11.31 -10.52
C TYR A 228 -0.73 11.09 -11.26
N LEU A 229 -1.74 10.53 -10.58
CA LEU A 229 -3.03 10.23 -11.18
C LEU A 229 -3.82 11.49 -11.53
N ASP A 230 -3.59 12.60 -10.83
CA ASP A 230 -4.22 13.88 -11.12
C ASP A 230 -3.62 14.55 -12.37
N VAL A 231 -2.30 14.59 -12.45
CA VAL A 231 -1.56 15.15 -13.58
C VAL A 231 -1.82 14.37 -14.88
N THR A 232 -1.92 13.05 -14.80
CA THR A 232 -2.07 12.19 -16.00
C THR A 232 -3.49 12.14 -16.57
N LYS A 233 -4.49 12.76 -15.93
CA LYS A 233 -5.89 12.76 -16.42
C LYS A 233 -6.04 13.26 -17.85
N ASP A 234 -5.38 14.34 -18.19
CA ASP A 234 -5.44 14.90 -19.56
C ASP A 234 -4.93 13.89 -20.59
N ARG A 235 -3.80 13.24 -20.30
CA ARG A 235 -3.23 12.17 -21.14
C ARG A 235 -4.17 10.97 -21.29
N LEU A 236 -4.82 10.56 -20.19
CA LEU A 236 -5.72 9.40 -20.20
C LEU A 236 -7.01 9.64 -20.95
N TYR A 237 -7.60 10.84 -20.81
CA TYR A 237 -8.94 11.14 -21.33
C TYR A 237 -8.95 11.95 -22.62
N CYS A 238 -7.90 12.72 -22.88
CA CYS A 238 -7.88 13.69 -23.96
C CYS A 238 -6.84 13.37 -25.05
N THR A 239 -6.10 12.25 -24.91
CA THR A 239 -5.18 11.75 -25.95
C THR A 239 -5.49 10.30 -26.33
N ASN A 240 -4.93 9.87 -27.45
CA ASN A 240 -4.86 8.49 -27.91
C ASN A 240 -3.40 8.14 -28.25
N GLY A 241 -3.10 6.87 -28.48
CA GLY A 241 -1.77 6.44 -28.91
C GLY A 241 -0.72 6.34 -27.80
N ALA A 242 0.55 6.61 -28.12
CA ALA A 242 1.72 6.26 -27.28
C ALA A 242 1.71 6.90 -25.90
N GLY A 243 1.33 8.18 -25.78
CA GLY A 243 1.30 8.86 -24.48
C GLY A 243 0.29 8.28 -23.51
N ARG A 244 -0.89 7.86 -23.98
CA ARG A 244 -1.90 7.17 -23.18
C ARG A 244 -1.41 5.78 -22.79
N LYS A 245 -0.84 5.01 -23.73
CA LYS A 245 -0.29 3.69 -23.47
C LYS A 245 0.86 3.72 -22.46
N ALA A 246 1.72 4.74 -22.49
CA ALA A 246 2.78 4.94 -21.51
C ALA A 246 2.22 5.13 -20.09
N ALA A 247 1.19 5.99 -19.93
CA ALA A 247 0.53 6.16 -18.65
C ALA A 247 -0.17 4.88 -18.17
N GLN A 248 -0.86 4.15 -19.06
CA GLN A 248 -1.52 2.88 -18.73
C GLN A 248 -0.49 1.79 -18.37
N THR A 249 0.64 1.70 -19.07
CA THR A 249 1.75 0.80 -18.73
C THR A 249 2.26 1.07 -17.33
N THR A 250 2.50 2.33 -16.98
CA THR A 250 2.96 2.74 -15.65
C THR A 250 1.93 2.39 -14.58
N MET A 251 0.66 2.72 -14.81
CA MET A 251 -0.44 2.39 -13.90
C MET A 251 -0.59 0.88 -13.70
N TYR A 252 -0.45 0.09 -14.76
CA TYR A 252 -0.50 -1.37 -14.68
C TYR A 252 0.64 -1.92 -13.80
N LYS A 253 1.89 -1.49 -14.04
CA LYS A 253 3.05 -1.87 -13.23
C LYS A 253 2.84 -1.51 -11.76
N ILE A 254 2.34 -0.29 -11.49
CA ILE A 254 2.02 0.17 -10.12
C ILE A 254 0.95 -0.70 -9.49
N LEU A 255 -0.14 -0.99 -10.19
CA LEU A 255 -1.25 -1.75 -9.63
C LEU A 255 -0.85 -3.18 -9.29
N VAL A 256 -0.12 -3.86 -10.18
CA VAL A 256 0.39 -5.22 -9.94
C VAL A 256 1.27 -5.28 -8.70
N ALA A 257 2.22 -4.35 -8.57
CA ALA A 257 3.12 -4.32 -7.41
C ALA A 257 2.39 -3.92 -6.12
N LEU A 258 1.56 -2.89 -6.16
CA LEU A 258 0.77 -2.43 -5.01
C LEU A 258 -0.15 -3.52 -4.47
N ASP A 259 -0.84 -4.23 -5.36
CA ASP A 259 -1.78 -5.29 -4.98
C ASP A 259 -1.06 -6.45 -4.28
N LYS A 260 0.10 -6.88 -4.81
CA LYS A 260 0.95 -7.89 -4.16
C LYS A 260 1.45 -7.41 -2.79
N ILE A 261 1.81 -6.13 -2.65
CA ILE A 261 2.29 -5.56 -1.37
C ILE A 261 1.19 -5.55 -0.32
N ILE A 262 -0.05 -5.21 -0.68
CA ILE A 262 -1.15 -5.11 0.29
C ILE A 262 -1.85 -6.45 0.56
N ALA A 263 -1.66 -7.46 -0.29
CA ALA A 263 -2.33 -8.76 -0.18
C ALA A 263 -2.18 -9.44 1.19
N PRO A 264 -1.04 -9.40 1.89
CA PRO A 264 -0.91 -9.99 3.22
C PRO A 264 -1.78 -9.31 4.29
N ILE A 265 -2.16 -8.05 4.09
CA ILE A 265 -2.96 -7.25 5.02
C ILE A 265 -4.43 -7.20 4.56
N LEU A 266 -4.68 -6.73 3.34
CA LEU A 266 -6.00 -6.54 2.74
C LEU A 266 -6.35 -7.70 1.79
N CYS A 267 -6.35 -8.93 2.31
CA CYS A 267 -6.39 -10.14 1.48
C CYS A 267 -7.67 -10.28 0.63
N PHE A 268 -8.82 -9.82 1.12
CA PHE A 268 -10.07 -9.87 0.36
C PHE A 268 -10.12 -8.78 -0.72
N THR A 269 -9.72 -7.57 -0.36
CA THR A 269 -9.66 -6.43 -1.28
C THR A 269 -8.64 -6.67 -2.39
N SER A 270 -7.47 -7.21 -2.06
CA SER A 270 -6.45 -7.55 -3.06
C SER A 270 -6.95 -8.62 -4.01
N GLN A 271 -7.63 -9.66 -3.54
CA GLN A 271 -8.19 -10.65 -4.46
C GLN A 271 -9.25 -10.03 -5.37
N GLU A 272 -10.11 -9.13 -4.87
CA GLU A 272 -11.07 -8.40 -5.71
C GLU A 272 -10.34 -7.56 -6.78
N ILE A 273 -9.30 -6.81 -6.42
CA ILE A 273 -8.50 -6.02 -7.36
C ILE A 273 -7.85 -6.96 -8.39
N TRP A 274 -7.26 -8.06 -7.93
CA TRP A 274 -6.61 -9.05 -8.77
C TRP A 274 -7.56 -9.64 -9.80
N ASP A 275 -8.79 -9.99 -9.41
CA ASP A 275 -9.78 -10.59 -10.31
C ASP A 275 -10.20 -9.66 -11.45
N PHE A 276 -10.22 -8.34 -11.22
CA PHE A 276 -10.55 -7.32 -12.22
C PHE A 276 -9.33 -6.78 -13.01
N MET A 277 -8.12 -7.12 -12.60
CA MET A 277 -6.90 -6.65 -13.26
C MET A 277 -6.67 -7.40 -14.58
N PRO A 278 -6.26 -6.71 -15.67
CA PRO A 278 -5.76 -7.37 -16.86
C PRO A 278 -4.61 -8.32 -16.53
N LYS A 279 -4.60 -9.53 -17.10
CA LYS A 279 -3.62 -10.57 -16.78
C LYS A 279 -2.59 -10.74 -17.87
N THR A 280 -1.34 -10.98 -17.45
CA THR A 280 -0.30 -11.52 -18.34
C THR A 280 -0.22 -13.03 -18.19
N GLU A 281 0.35 -13.68 -19.19
CA GLU A 281 0.62 -15.12 -19.15
C GLU A 281 1.50 -15.48 -17.93
N GLY A 282 1.16 -16.56 -17.24
CA GLY A 282 1.88 -17.04 -16.07
C GLY A 282 1.45 -16.44 -14.72
N MET A 283 0.59 -15.45 -14.69
CA MET A 283 0.01 -14.94 -13.42
C MET A 283 -0.87 -15.99 -12.75
N ASN A 284 -0.70 -16.14 -11.43
CA ASN A 284 -1.52 -17.06 -10.63
C ASN A 284 -2.99 -16.61 -10.57
N LYS A 285 -3.90 -17.56 -10.34
CA LYS A 285 -5.31 -17.27 -10.13
C LYS A 285 -5.55 -16.41 -8.89
N TYR A 286 -4.77 -16.64 -7.83
CA TYR A 286 -4.88 -15.93 -6.56
C TYR A 286 -3.64 -15.09 -6.30
N VAL A 287 -3.84 -13.83 -5.92
CA VAL A 287 -2.75 -12.88 -5.65
C VAL A 287 -1.82 -13.38 -4.54
N VAL A 288 -2.34 -14.11 -3.57
CA VAL A 288 -1.55 -14.65 -2.45
C VAL A 288 -0.52 -15.72 -2.85
N PHE A 289 -0.59 -16.22 -4.06
CA PHE A 289 0.41 -17.15 -4.63
C PHE A 289 1.47 -16.42 -5.47
N GLU A 290 1.34 -15.12 -5.63
CA GLU A 290 2.35 -14.30 -6.30
C GLU A 290 3.50 -13.98 -5.35
N GLU A 291 4.70 -13.92 -5.91
CA GLU A 291 5.86 -13.43 -5.16
C GLU A 291 5.77 -11.92 -4.91
N MET A 292 6.28 -11.48 -3.75
CA MET A 292 6.44 -10.05 -3.47
C MET A 292 7.28 -9.37 -4.54
N PRO A 293 6.92 -8.15 -4.95
CA PRO A 293 7.69 -7.43 -5.94
C PRO A 293 9.09 -7.10 -5.40
N LYS A 294 10.10 -7.23 -6.25
CA LYS A 294 11.49 -6.97 -5.89
C LYS A 294 11.80 -5.50 -6.08
N ALA A 295 12.37 -4.86 -5.06
CA ALA A 295 12.90 -3.51 -5.15
C ALA A 295 14.15 -3.46 -6.07
N GLY A 296 14.44 -2.25 -6.58
CA GLY A 296 15.58 -2.01 -7.46
C GLY A 296 15.27 -2.12 -8.96
N GLN A 297 14.02 -2.47 -9.32
CA GLN A 297 13.61 -2.55 -10.74
C GLN A 297 13.44 -1.17 -11.39
N TYR A 298 13.01 -0.18 -10.60
CA TYR A 298 12.74 1.18 -11.04
C TYR A 298 13.53 2.21 -10.24
N ALA A 299 14.62 1.80 -9.63
CA ALA A 299 15.46 2.67 -8.82
C ALA A 299 15.96 3.86 -9.66
N ALA A 300 15.74 5.06 -9.15
CA ALA A 300 16.25 6.30 -9.73
C ALA A 300 17.48 6.77 -8.97
N ASP A 301 18.38 7.42 -9.68
CA ASP A 301 19.55 8.04 -9.07
C ASP A 301 19.16 9.28 -8.22
N GLU A 302 20.05 9.72 -7.36
CA GLU A 302 19.81 10.84 -6.46
C GLU A 302 19.61 12.17 -7.22
N ALA A 303 20.22 12.34 -8.39
CA ALA A 303 20.05 13.54 -9.21
C ALA A 303 18.61 13.64 -9.76
N PHE A 304 18.06 12.52 -10.23
CA PHE A 304 16.69 12.45 -10.68
C PHE A 304 15.70 12.70 -9.54
N LYS A 305 15.92 12.09 -8.38
CA LYS A 305 15.09 12.31 -7.19
C LYS A 305 15.14 13.76 -6.73
N ALA A 306 16.32 14.38 -6.69
CA ALA A 306 16.49 15.79 -6.33
C ALA A 306 15.83 16.73 -7.34
N LYS A 307 15.92 16.45 -8.65
CA LYS A 307 15.22 17.20 -9.70
C LYS A 307 13.71 17.17 -9.46
N TRP A 308 13.13 16.01 -9.25
CA TRP A 308 11.69 15.87 -9.05
C TRP A 308 11.21 16.45 -7.73
N ALA A 309 12.00 16.41 -6.66
CA ALA A 309 11.70 17.09 -5.41
C ALA A 309 11.58 18.62 -5.61
N GLN A 310 12.47 19.21 -6.43
CA GLN A 310 12.39 20.64 -6.78
C GLN A 310 11.18 20.96 -7.65
N LEU A 311 10.86 20.13 -8.65
CA LEU A 311 9.67 20.31 -9.49
C LEU A 311 8.37 20.26 -8.70
N ILE A 312 8.28 19.32 -7.76
CA ILE A 312 7.13 19.21 -6.85
C ILE A 312 7.04 20.45 -5.94
N ALA A 313 8.16 20.93 -5.42
CA ALA A 313 8.19 22.16 -4.63
C ALA A 313 7.70 23.38 -5.43
N VAL A 314 8.14 23.54 -6.68
CA VAL A 314 7.63 24.59 -7.59
C VAL A 314 6.12 24.44 -7.80
N ARG A 315 5.64 23.24 -8.07
CA ARG A 315 4.20 22.96 -8.24
C ARG A 315 3.39 23.34 -6.99
N ASP A 316 3.91 23.06 -5.81
CA ASP A 316 3.21 23.40 -4.57
C ASP A 316 3.13 24.93 -4.36
N GLU A 317 4.13 25.70 -4.77
CA GLU A 317 4.05 27.16 -4.79
C GLU A 317 3.02 27.67 -5.81
N VAL A 318 2.99 27.09 -7.01
CA VAL A 318 1.95 27.41 -8.02
C VAL A 318 0.56 27.13 -7.47
N LYS A 319 0.34 26.01 -6.78
CA LYS A 319 -0.96 25.68 -6.17
C LYS A 319 -1.41 26.74 -5.17
N LYS A 320 -0.50 27.28 -4.34
CA LYS A 320 -0.83 28.35 -3.38
C LYS A 320 -1.34 29.61 -4.10
N VAL A 321 -0.65 29.99 -5.19
CA VAL A 321 -1.06 31.17 -5.99
C VAL A 321 -2.38 30.93 -6.71
N LEU A 322 -2.63 29.72 -7.21
CA LEU A 322 -3.91 29.34 -7.81
C LEU A 322 -5.06 29.34 -6.79
N GLU A 323 -4.82 28.92 -5.53
CA GLU A 323 -5.82 29.03 -4.45
C GLU A 323 -6.15 30.49 -4.14
N GLN A 324 -5.15 31.37 -4.07
CA GLN A 324 -5.36 32.80 -3.90
C GLN A 324 -6.17 33.38 -5.07
N ALA A 325 -5.80 33.07 -6.31
CA ALA A 325 -6.52 33.54 -7.50
C ALA A 325 -8.00 33.06 -7.52
N ARG A 326 -8.29 31.86 -6.99
CA ARG A 326 -9.66 31.39 -6.78
C ARG A 326 -10.40 32.18 -5.70
N ALA A 327 -9.76 32.46 -4.58
CA ALA A 327 -10.35 33.25 -3.52
C ALA A 327 -10.69 34.69 -3.98
N GLU A 328 -9.84 35.25 -4.83
CA GLU A 328 -10.01 36.57 -5.48
C GLU A 328 -10.96 36.52 -6.69
N LYS A 329 -11.46 35.36 -7.09
CA LYS A 329 -12.34 35.15 -8.24
C LYS A 329 -11.72 35.53 -9.60
N VAL A 330 -10.41 35.52 -9.70
CA VAL A 330 -9.68 35.67 -10.96
C VAL A 330 -9.87 34.45 -11.86
N ILE A 331 -9.95 33.27 -11.23
CA ILE A 331 -10.24 31.98 -11.85
C ILE A 331 -11.29 31.20 -11.04
N GLY A 332 -12.05 30.32 -11.66
CA GLY A 332 -12.93 29.36 -10.98
C GLY A 332 -12.28 27.99 -10.79
N ALA A 333 -11.49 27.54 -11.76
CA ALA A 333 -10.78 26.26 -11.75
C ALA A 333 -9.33 26.42 -12.21
N SER A 334 -8.44 25.51 -11.84
CA SER A 334 -7.02 25.56 -12.21
C SER A 334 -6.80 25.61 -13.73
N LEU A 335 -7.62 24.89 -14.49
CA LEU A 335 -7.55 24.88 -15.97
C LEU A 335 -8.02 26.19 -16.61
N GLU A 336 -8.51 27.17 -15.84
CA GLU A 336 -8.80 28.51 -16.33
C GLU A 336 -7.58 29.44 -16.19
N ALA A 337 -6.48 28.96 -15.62
CA ALA A 337 -5.31 29.76 -15.35
C ALA A 337 -4.27 29.73 -16.48
N ALA A 338 -3.67 30.90 -16.69
CA ALA A 338 -2.34 31.09 -17.25
C ALA A 338 -1.38 31.41 -16.09
N VAL A 339 -0.26 30.70 -16.00
CA VAL A 339 0.74 30.88 -14.95
C VAL A 339 2.03 31.40 -15.56
N THR A 340 2.55 32.51 -15.02
CA THR A 340 3.88 33.02 -15.35
C THR A 340 4.84 32.70 -14.19
N LEU A 341 5.94 32.01 -14.49
CA LEU A 341 6.98 31.63 -13.57
C LEU A 341 8.20 32.53 -13.80
N TYR A 342 8.46 33.44 -12.85
CA TYR A 342 9.62 34.30 -12.86
C TYR A 342 10.78 33.57 -12.20
N CYS A 343 11.87 33.38 -12.91
CA CYS A 343 12.90 32.44 -12.52
C CYS A 343 14.29 33.08 -12.55
N ASN A 344 15.10 32.76 -11.54
CA ASN A 344 16.56 32.91 -11.66
C ASN A 344 17.10 31.84 -12.65
N ASP A 345 18.40 31.90 -12.98
CA ASP A 345 18.98 30.99 -13.98
C ASP A 345 18.90 29.52 -13.58
N THR A 346 18.98 29.19 -12.29
CA THR A 346 18.89 27.82 -11.77
C THR A 346 17.50 27.24 -11.95
N VAL A 347 16.48 27.96 -11.48
CA VAL A 347 15.08 27.54 -11.58
C VAL A 347 14.62 27.52 -13.04
N TYR A 348 15.07 28.50 -13.83
CA TYR A 348 14.79 28.53 -15.28
C TYR A 348 15.33 27.29 -15.97
N SER A 349 16.59 26.90 -15.70
CA SER A 349 17.21 25.73 -16.30
C SER A 349 16.51 24.43 -15.90
N LEU A 350 16.07 24.32 -14.64
CA LEU A 350 15.27 23.19 -14.14
C LEU A 350 13.96 23.08 -14.93
N LEU A 351 13.18 24.15 -15.00
CA LEU A 351 11.84 24.11 -15.60
C LEU A 351 11.90 23.98 -17.13
N ASN A 352 12.88 24.61 -17.78
CA ASN A 352 13.09 24.51 -19.22
C ASN A 352 13.62 23.13 -19.68
N SER A 353 13.99 22.25 -18.73
CA SER A 353 14.34 20.85 -19.04
C SER A 353 13.11 19.95 -19.28
N ILE A 354 11.91 20.48 -19.07
CA ILE A 354 10.64 19.80 -19.32
C ILE A 354 9.93 20.50 -20.49
N PRO A 355 9.35 19.78 -21.46
CA PRO A 355 8.52 20.38 -22.51
C PRO A 355 7.40 21.25 -21.90
N MET A 356 7.10 22.38 -22.56
CA MET A 356 6.18 23.38 -22.02
C MET A 356 4.75 22.87 -21.80
N ASP A 357 4.30 21.98 -22.67
CA ASP A 357 3.01 21.32 -22.56
C ASP A 357 2.98 20.33 -21.37
N GLU A 358 4.05 19.56 -21.16
CA GLU A 358 4.19 18.69 -19.99
C GLU A 358 4.29 19.51 -18.68
N LEU A 359 4.95 20.69 -18.73
CA LEU A 359 5.02 21.59 -17.59
C LEU A 359 3.64 22.17 -17.25
N ALA A 360 2.84 22.55 -18.25
CA ALA A 360 1.47 22.99 -18.05
C ALA A 360 0.59 21.86 -17.47
N ASP A 361 0.77 20.61 -17.93
CA ASP A 361 0.10 19.44 -17.38
C ASP A 361 0.52 19.19 -15.93
N LEU A 362 1.82 19.29 -15.63
CA LEU A 362 2.35 19.15 -14.27
C LEU A 362 1.72 20.15 -13.30
N MET A 363 1.49 21.40 -13.74
CA MET A 363 0.83 22.44 -12.93
C MET A 363 -0.70 22.35 -12.97
N ILE A 364 -1.27 21.54 -13.87
CA ILE A 364 -2.73 21.41 -14.12
C ILE A 364 -3.33 22.78 -14.48
N VAL A 365 -2.73 23.45 -15.44
CA VAL A 365 -3.18 24.75 -15.96
C VAL A 365 -3.27 24.74 -17.47
N SER A 366 -3.94 25.73 -18.07
CA SER A 366 -4.04 25.83 -19.53
C SER A 366 -2.76 26.34 -20.18
N GLN A 367 -2.09 27.28 -19.52
CA GLN A 367 -0.92 27.98 -20.11
C GLN A 367 0.15 28.19 -19.04
N VAL A 368 1.42 28.00 -19.42
CA VAL A 368 2.59 28.32 -18.58
C VAL A 368 3.56 29.13 -19.42
N GLU A 369 4.14 30.15 -18.79
CA GLU A 369 5.22 30.96 -19.36
C GLU A 369 6.39 31.01 -18.39
N LEU A 370 7.61 30.85 -18.90
CA LEU A 370 8.86 31.01 -18.14
C LEU A 370 9.50 32.35 -18.47
N VAL A 371 9.71 33.18 -17.47
CA VAL A 371 10.34 34.50 -17.61
C VAL A 371 11.60 34.54 -16.74
N LYS A 372 12.74 34.92 -17.32
CA LYS A 372 13.95 35.19 -16.54
C LYS A 372 13.84 36.53 -15.84
N GLY A 373 14.08 36.56 -14.54
CA GLY A 373 14.05 37.76 -13.74
C GLY A 373 13.12 37.68 -12.54
N GLU A 374 12.89 38.81 -11.88
CA GLU A 374 12.03 38.90 -10.71
C GLU A 374 10.62 39.35 -11.13
N GLY A 375 9.61 38.84 -10.42
CA GLY A 375 8.20 39.19 -10.62
C GLY A 375 7.26 38.22 -9.88
N GLY A 376 5.96 38.54 -9.92
CA GLY A 376 4.93 37.72 -9.29
C GLY A 376 4.98 37.70 -7.77
N ALA A 377 4.20 36.79 -7.17
CA ALA A 377 4.23 36.56 -5.73
C ALA A 377 5.50 35.83 -5.33
N ALA A 378 6.12 36.24 -4.22
CA ALA A 378 7.28 35.54 -3.67
C ALA A 378 6.92 34.12 -3.23
N SER A 379 7.81 33.18 -3.46
CA SER A 379 7.62 31.77 -3.10
C SER A 379 8.66 31.31 -2.06
N ALA A 380 8.43 30.14 -1.46
CA ALA A 380 9.41 29.50 -0.59
C ALA A 380 10.57 28.87 -1.37
N VAL A 381 10.45 28.72 -2.70
CA VAL A 381 11.52 28.27 -3.57
C VAL A 381 12.37 29.48 -3.95
N GLU A 382 13.63 29.46 -3.55
CA GLU A 382 14.57 30.56 -3.82
C GLU A 382 14.74 30.81 -5.33
N GLY A 383 14.57 32.07 -5.73
CA GLY A 383 14.67 32.47 -7.14
C GLY A 383 13.47 32.13 -8.00
N LEU A 384 12.31 31.83 -7.36
CA LEU A 384 11.03 31.65 -8.03
C LEU A 384 10.02 32.71 -7.58
N GLY A 385 9.37 33.37 -8.53
CA GLY A 385 8.15 34.13 -8.32
C GLY A 385 7.03 33.60 -9.20
N VAL A 386 5.80 33.65 -8.74
CA VAL A 386 4.65 33.06 -9.43
C VAL A 386 3.54 34.10 -9.60
N ALA A 387 3.01 34.21 -10.81
CA ALA A 387 1.80 34.98 -11.09
C ALA A 387 0.77 34.11 -11.79
N ALA A 388 -0.50 34.32 -11.49
CA ALA A 388 -1.61 33.65 -12.13
C ALA A 388 -2.60 34.69 -12.68
N ALA A 389 -3.08 34.45 -13.91
CA ALA A 389 -4.12 35.23 -14.56
C ALA A 389 -5.12 34.27 -15.22
N HIS A 390 -6.24 34.80 -15.70
CA HIS A 390 -7.15 34.01 -16.52
C HIS A 390 -6.49 33.68 -17.85
N ALA A 391 -6.55 32.42 -18.28
CA ALA A 391 -5.97 31.97 -19.53
C ALA A 391 -6.66 32.61 -20.74
N THR A 392 -5.92 32.85 -21.82
CA THR A 392 -6.42 33.42 -23.07
C THR A 392 -7.05 32.36 -23.97
N GLY A 393 -7.95 32.78 -24.86
CA GLY A 393 -8.69 31.92 -25.77
C GLY A 393 -10.03 31.44 -25.21
N GLU A 394 -10.61 30.42 -25.78
CA GLU A 394 -11.89 29.85 -25.38
C GLU A 394 -11.68 28.46 -24.74
N LYS A 395 -12.65 28.01 -23.93
CA LYS A 395 -12.61 26.73 -23.24
C LYS A 395 -12.94 25.59 -24.18
N CYS A 396 -12.06 24.60 -24.28
CA CYS A 396 -12.32 23.36 -24.99
C CYS A 396 -13.31 22.48 -24.21
N GLU A 397 -14.42 22.07 -24.83
CA GLU A 397 -15.44 21.25 -24.18
C GLU A 397 -14.95 19.84 -23.77
N ARG A 398 -13.89 19.33 -24.41
CA ARG A 398 -13.35 18.00 -24.12
C ARG A 398 -12.26 18.02 -23.04
N CYS A 399 -11.18 18.80 -23.21
CA CYS A 399 -10.06 18.82 -22.26
C CYS A 399 -10.17 19.91 -21.20
N TRP A 400 -11.12 20.82 -21.34
CA TRP A 400 -11.40 21.95 -20.48
C TRP A 400 -10.29 22.99 -20.38
N LYS A 401 -9.19 22.83 -21.12
CA LYS A 401 -8.14 23.86 -21.24
C LYS A 401 -8.62 24.98 -22.13
N TYR A 402 -8.12 26.19 -21.87
CA TYR A 402 -8.32 27.36 -22.72
C TYR A 402 -7.30 27.38 -23.84
N SER A 403 -7.75 27.63 -25.06
CA SER A 403 -6.90 27.61 -26.25
C SER A 403 -7.41 28.59 -27.31
N SER A 404 -6.48 29.26 -27.99
CA SER A 404 -6.76 30.09 -29.17
C SER A 404 -7.10 29.29 -30.42
N SER A 405 -6.92 27.95 -30.39
CA SER A 405 -7.25 27.08 -31.53
C SER A 405 -8.71 26.59 -31.53
N ILE A 406 -9.54 27.02 -30.60
CA ILE A 406 -10.98 26.74 -30.64
C ILE A 406 -11.58 27.42 -31.88
N GLY A 407 -12.46 26.71 -32.58
CA GLY A 407 -13.07 27.18 -33.82
C GLY A 407 -12.20 27.00 -35.07
N SER A 408 -10.96 26.55 -34.94
CA SER A 408 -10.08 26.30 -36.12
C SER A 408 -10.47 25.06 -36.94
N HIS A 409 -11.27 24.15 -36.37
CA HIS A 409 -11.69 22.90 -37.00
C HIS A 409 -13.19 22.92 -37.31
N ALA A 410 -13.57 22.94 -38.60
CA ALA A 410 -14.95 23.12 -39.01
C ALA A 410 -15.91 22.03 -38.54
N ALA A 411 -15.45 20.77 -38.43
CA ALA A 411 -16.26 19.64 -37.94
C ALA A 411 -16.39 19.63 -36.42
N HIS A 412 -15.46 20.27 -35.69
CA HIS A 412 -15.40 20.29 -34.22
C HIS A 412 -15.17 21.71 -33.69
N PRO A 413 -16.09 22.66 -33.88
CA PRO A 413 -15.86 24.08 -33.60
C PRO A 413 -15.69 24.41 -32.10
N THR A 414 -16.10 23.52 -31.20
CA THR A 414 -15.96 23.69 -29.75
C THR A 414 -14.73 23.00 -29.15
N LEU A 415 -13.95 22.31 -30.01
CA LEU A 415 -12.76 21.60 -29.55
C LEU A 415 -11.47 22.36 -29.96
N CYS A 416 -10.44 22.25 -29.13
CA CYS A 416 -9.10 22.68 -29.52
C CYS A 416 -8.52 21.74 -30.61
N ALA A 417 -7.55 22.22 -31.38
CA ALA A 417 -6.96 21.47 -32.47
C ALA A 417 -6.48 20.07 -32.08
N ARG A 418 -5.84 19.93 -30.90
CA ARG A 418 -5.42 18.64 -30.35
C ARG A 418 -6.61 17.69 -30.11
N CYS A 419 -7.67 18.18 -29.47
CA CYS A 419 -8.84 17.34 -29.20
C CYS A 419 -9.62 16.97 -30.45
N ALA A 420 -9.69 17.86 -31.43
CA ALA A 420 -10.28 17.59 -32.74
C ALA A 420 -9.54 16.46 -33.47
N SER A 421 -8.21 16.51 -33.52
CA SER A 421 -7.40 15.45 -34.17
C SER A 421 -7.54 14.09 -33.48
N VAL A 422 -7.74 14.05 -32.13
CA VAL A 422 -7.95 12.82 -31.40
C VAL A 422 -9.33 12.20 -31.63
N VAL A 423 -10.36 13.02 -31.88
CA VAL A 423 -11.72 12.54 -32.18
C VAL A 423 -11.82 11.98 -33.58
N GLU A 424 -11.01 12.48 -34.52
CA GLU A 424 -10.98 12.02 -35.92
C GLU A 424 -10.08 10.81 -36.16
N ALA A 425 -9.16 10.49 -35.25
CA ALA A 425 -8.26 9.33 -35.33
C ALA A 425 -8.91 8.07 -34.80
#